data_0eefad8032f6fee0d79366a7e1949fe8
#
_entry.id   0eefad8032f6fee0d79366a7e1949fe8
#
_cell.length_a   1.000
_cell.length_b   1.000
_cell.length_c   1.000
_cell.angle_alpha   90.00
_cell.angle_beta   90.00
_cell.angle_gamma   90.00
#
_symmetry.space_group_name_H-M   'P 1'
#
loop_
_entity.id
_entity.type
_entity.pdbx_description
1 polymer ?
#
loop_
_entity_poly.entity_id
_entity_poly.type
_entity_poly.pdbx_seq_one_letter_code
_entity_poly.pdbx_strand_id
1 'polypeptide(L)'
;MNWQVNYALKSIVESYRTASAQHLRDDAIRIAIPDRPDVVAVISAANTINVQIAMQYHTDFPEMDFLCGYRKECAWEGGAISYLESNAIGWGNAGTLISAVGVGDAKTATHKTFAFSYRIIRQLKAVKNINREFDRVVTMTLPSGRTCRVGMILEYEPTADAIRTFWERFGPIDIAWNINPNGNPTSNAIEAGKSLGCEVVKWDDLKVLLESR
;
A
#
# COMPACT_ATOMS: atom_id res chain seq x y z
N MET A 1 20.58 -1.88 -16.30
CA MET A 1 19.33 -2.49 -15.79
C MET A 1 19.57 -2.93 -14.35
N ASN A 2 18.76 -2.48 -13.42
CA ASN A 2 18.90 -2.84 -12.01
C ASN A 2 18.31 -4.25 -11.75
N TRP A 3 18.65 -4.86 -10.59
CA TRP A 3 18.24 -6.23 -10.29
C TRP A 3 16.71 -6.36 -10.11
N GLN A 4 16.04 -5.30 -9.63
CA GLN A 4 14.58 -5.28 -9.45
C GLN A 4 13.86 -5.43 -10.79
N VAL A 5 14.33 -4.73 -11.81
CA VAL A 5 13.78 -4.83 -13.17
C VAL A 5 13.97 -6.24 -13.72
N ASN A 6 15.19 -6.81 -13.59
CA ASN A 6 15.47 -8.19 -14.02
C ASN A 6 14.54 -9.20 -13.33
N TYR A 7 14.35 -9.03 -12.02
CA TYR A 7 13.53 -9.94 -11.25
C TYR A 7 12.03 -9.77 -11.59
N ALA A 8 11.57 -8.54 -11.84
CA ALA A 8 10.21 -8.27 -12.28
C ALA A 8 9.90 -8.95 -13.63
N LEU A 9 10.79 -8.81 -14.62
CA LEU A 9 10.67 -9.48 -15.92
C LEU A 9 10.52 -11.00 -15.76
N LYS A 10 11.40 -11.60 -14.96
CA LYS A 10 11.37 -13.05 -14.70
C LYS A 10 10.06 -13.47 -14.02
N SER A 11 9.67 -12.79 -12.94
CA SER A 11 8.48 -13.14 -12.18
C SER A 11 7.17 -13.04 -12.98
N ILE A 12 7.08 -12.09 -13.93
CA ILE A 12 5.92 -11.95 -14.81
C ILE A 12 5.81 -13.14 -15.75
N VAL A 13 6.91 -13.52 -16.41
CA VAL A 13 6.93 -14.66 -17.35
C VAL A 13 6.69 -15.98 -16.60
N GLU A 14 7.22 -16.13 -15.41
CA GLU A 14 6.95 -17.30 -14.55
C GLU A 14 5.47 -17.39 -14.12
N SER A 15 4.82 -16.24 -13.89
CA SER A 15 3.41 -16.18 -13.47
C SER A 15 2.44 -16.44 -14.64
N TYR A 16 2.83 -16.05 -15.85
CA TYR A 16 2.02 -16.19 -17.06
C TYR A 16 2.83 -16.76 -18.21
N ARG A 17 2.66 -18.04 -18.53
CA ARG A 17 3.42 -18.77 -19.58
C ARG A 17 3.31 -18.15 -20.97
N THR A 18 2.22 -17.44 -21.24
CA THR A 18 1.96 -16.78 -22.54
C THR A 18 2.37 -15.31 -22.54
N ALA A 19 2.82 -14.77 -21.39
CA ALA A 19 3.27 -13.39 -21.31
C ALA A 19 4.63 -13.21 -21.96
N SER A 20 4.83 -12.07 -22.61
CA SER A 20 6.15 -11.53 -22.91
C SER A 20 6.39 -10.30 -22.02
N ALA A 21 7.61 -10.19 -21.48
CA ALA A 21 8.03 -9.04 -20.71
C ALA A 21 9.39 -8.57 -21.23
N GLN A 22 9.50 -7.30 -21.57
CA GLN A 22 10.69 -6.72 -22.20
C GLN A 22 11.12 -5.47 -21.46
N HIS A 23 12.43 -5.31 -21.26
CA HIS A 23 12.99 -4.06 -20.79
C HIS A 23 12.85 -2.99 -21.88
N LEU A 24 12.29 -1.84 -21.56
CA LEU A 24 12.19 -0.70 -22.46
C LEU A 24 13.41 0.22 -22.31
N ARG A 25 13.52 0.87 -21.18
CA ARG A 25 14.62 1.79 -20.82
C ARG A 25 14.63 1.99 -19.30
N ASP A 26 15.78 2.26 -18.74
CA ASP A 26 15.96 2.54 -17.29
C ASP A 26 15.21 1.56 -16.39
N ASP A 27 14.19 2.03 -15.69
CA ASP A 27 13.35 1.26 -14.78
C ASP A 27 12.04 0.78 -15.42
N ALA A 28 11.80 1.05 -16.72
CA ALA A 28 10.56 0.73 -17.41
C ALA A 28 10.61 -0.63 -18.12
N ILE A 29 9.51 -1.37 -18.01
CA ILE A 29 9.27 -2.63 -18.69
C ILE A 29 7.95 -2.57 -19.46
N ARG A 30 7.86 -3.28 -20.57
CA ARG A 30 6.61 -3.55 -21.28
C ARG A 30 6.20 -5.00 -21.05
N ILE A 31 4.94 -5.21 -20.74
CA ILE A 31 4.34 -6.51 -20.50
C ILE A 31 3.19 -6.69 -21.49
N ALA A 32 3.22 -7.78 -22.25
CA ALA A 32 2.15 -8.17 -23.15
C ALA A 32 1.64 -9.57 -22.79
N ILE A 33 0.32 -9.70 -22.66
CA ILE A 33 -0.39 -10.97 -22.53
C ILE A 33 -1.41 -11.05 -23.68
N PRO A 34 -1.53 -12.19 -24.40
CA PRO A 34 -2.55 -12.34 -25.43
C PRO A 34 -3.95 -11.92 -24.93
N ASP A 35 -4.69 -11.25 -25.77
CA ASP A 35 -6.05 -10.77 -25.53
C ASP A 35 -6.18 -9.77 -24.35
N ARG A 36 -5.07 -9.13 -23.97
CA ARG A 36 -5.01 -8.07 -22.94
C ARG A 36 -4.32 -6.83 -23.50
N PRO A 37 -4.63 -5.63 -22.99
CA PRO A 37 -3.82 -4.45 -23.29
C PRO A 37 -2.37 -4.63 -22.84
N ASP A 38 -1.43 -4.16 -23.65
CA ASP A 38 -0.03 -4.01 -23.21
C ASP A 38 0.05 -3.06 -22.02
N VAL A 39 0.94 -3.35 -21.10
CA VAL A 39 1.17 -2.56 -19.89
C VAL A 39 2.60 -2.05 -19.85
N VAL A 40 2.76 -0.75 -19.69
CA VAL A 40 4.05 -0.14 -19.37
C VAL A 40 4.13 0.04 -17.86
N ALA A 41 5.02 -0.70 -17.22
CA ALA A 41 5.22 -0.62 -15.78
C ALA A 41 6.62 -0.06 -15.47
N VAL A 42 6.68 0.86 -14.50
CA VAL A 42 7.95 1.38 -13.97
C VAL A 42 8.25 0.72 -12.63
N ILE A 43 9.46 0.19 -12.48
CA ILE A 43 9.88 -0.61 -11.33
C ILE A 43 10.77 0.22 -10.41
N SER A 44 10.18 0.80 -9.41
CA SER A 44 10.90 1.64 -8.45
C SER A 44 11.62 0.83 -7.37
N ALA A 45 12.87 1.17 -7.10
CA ALA A 45 13.66 0.63 -5.99
C ALA A 45 13.57 1.47 -4.71
N ALA A 46 12.73 2.52 -4.68
CA ALA A 46 12.58 3.40 -3.54
C ALA A 46 11.98 2.67 -2.32
N ASN A 47 12.44 3.06 -1.12
CA ASN A 47 11.84 2.58 0.14
C ASN A 47 10.51 3.30 0.45
N THR A 48 10.41 4.55 -0.01
CA THR A 48 9.19 5.37 0.11
C THR A 48 8.97 6.09 -1.20
N ILE A 49 7.76 6.04 -1.71
CA ILE A 49 7.35 6.79 -2.89
C ILE A 49 6.50 7.97 -2.43
N ASN A 50 7.09 9.16 -2.53
CA ASN A 50 6.43 10.43 -2.28
C ASN A 50 5.90 11.03 -3.60
N VAL A 51 5.19 12.15 -3.52
CA VAL A 51 4.59 12.78 -4.69
C VAL A 51 5.63 13.23 -5.71
N GLN A 52 6.80 13.72 -5.28
CA GLN A 52 7.87 14.15 -6.16
C GLN A 52 8.43 12.99 -6.98
N ILE A 53 8.68 11.84 -6.33
CA ILE A 53 9.12 10.62 -7.01
C ILE A 53 8.08 10.14 -8.02
N ALA A 54 6.79 10.14 -7.64
CA ALA A 54 5.71 9.72 -8.54
C ALA A 54 5.59 10.65 -9.76
N MET A 55 5.67 11.97 -9.56
CA MET A 55 5.68 12.96 -10.64
C MET A 55 6.90 12.82 -11.55
N GLN A 56 8.08 12.60 -10.97
CA GLN A 56 9.30 12.41 -11.74
C GLN A 56 9.19 11.18 -12.65
N TYR A 57 8.77 10.04 -12.11
CA TYR A 57 8.56 8.84 -12.93
C TYR A 57 7.52 9.07 -14.03
N HIS A 58 6.42 9.77 -13.75
CA HIS A 58 5.42 10.07 -14.77
C HIS A 58 5.95 11.04 -15.85
N THR A 59 6.83 11.97 -15.48
CA THR A 59 7.50 12.87 -16.44
C THR A 59 8.49 12.09 -17.33
N ASP A 60 9.27 11.19 -16.73
CA ASP A 60 10.26 10.40 -17.46
C ASP A 60 9.62 9.32 -18.33
N PHE A 61 8.45 8.82 -17.91
CA PHE A 61 7.69 7.75 -18.56
C PHE A 61 6.21 8.15 -18.71
N PRO A 62 5.87 9.08 -19.60
CA PRO A 62 4.50 9.59 -19.78
C PRO A 62 3.52 8.49 -20.24
N GLU A 63 4.03 7.40 -20.80
CA GLU A 63 3.26 6.22 -21.20
C GLU A 63 3.01 5.22 -20.06
N MET A 64 3.44 5.52 -18.83
CA MET A 64 3.34 4.61 -17.70
C MET A 64 1.90 4.31 -17.32
N ASP A 65 1.54 3.02 -17.30
CA ASP A 65 0.25 2.51 -16.85
C ASP A 65 0.26 2.12 -15.36
N PHE A 66 1.45 1.75 -14.84
CA PHE A 66 1.58 1.26 -13.47
C PHE A 66 2.94 1.63 -12.87
N LEU A 67 2.94 2.17 -11.66
CA LEU A 67 4.14 2.36 -10.84
C LEU A 67 4.25 1.25 -9.79
N CYS A 68 5.32 0.45 -9.85
CA CYS A 68 5.57 -0.66 -8.96
C CYS A 68 6.64 -0.32 -7.91
N GLY A 69 6.26 -0.24 -6.64
CA GLY A 69 7.21 -0.20 -5.52
C GLY A 69 7.73 -1.61 -5.25
N TYR A 70 8.91 -1.95 -5.77
CA TYR A 70 9.39 -3.32 -5.79
C TYR A 70 9.96 -3.82 -4.46
N ARG A 71 10.35 -2.93 -3.57
CA ARG A 71 10.83 -3.34 -2.25
C ARG A 71 9.66 -3.84 -1.40
N LYS A 72 9.87 -4.95 -0.67
CA LYS A 72 8.87 -5.54 0.23
C LYS A 72 8.28 -4.52 1.20
N GLU A 73 9.12 -3.64 1.71
CA GLU A 73 8.76 -2.62 2.70
C GLU A 73 8.45 -1.25 2.06
N CYS A 74 8.27 -1.18 0.73
CA CYS A 74 7.96 0.09 0.08
C CYS A 74 6.69 0.70 0.70
N ALA A 75 6.78 1.96 1.12
CA ALA A 75 5.66 2.76 1.60
C ALA A 75 5.27 3.80 0.56
N TRP A 76 4.00 4.16 0.52
CA TRP A 76 3.48 5.15 -0.40
C TRP A 76 2.87 6.30 0.38
N GLU A 77 3.34 7.52 0.15
CA GLU A 77 2.72 8.71 0.71
C GLU A 77 1.33 8.95 0.08
N GLY A 78 0.39 9.45 0.88
CA GLY A 78 -0.96 9.74 0.42
C GLY A 78 -1.00 10.71 -0.77
N GLY A 79 -0.09 11.68 -0.81
CA GLY A 79 0.06 12.59 -1.94
C GLY A 79 0.47 11.89 -3.24
N ALA A 80 1.39 10.91 -3.16
CA ALA A 80 1.78 10.09 -4.31
C ALA A 80 0.60 9.25 -4.82
N ILE A 81 -0.11 8.61 -3.91
CA ILE A 81 -1.29 7.80 -4.24
C ILE A 81 -2.35 8.66 -4.95
N SER A 82 -2.68 9.82 -4.38
CA SER A 82 -3.66 10.74 -4.97
C SER A 82 -3.25 11.24 -6.35
N TYR A 83 -1.97 11.53 -6.54
CA TYR A 83 -1.43 11.93 -7.83
C TYR A 83 -1.58 10.81 -8.89
N LEU A 84 -1.17 9.58 -8.56
CA LEU A 84 -1.25 8.44 -9.46
C LEU A 84 -2.70 8.10 -9.82
N GLU A 85 -3.58 8.04 -8.83
CA GLU A 85 -5.02 7.77 -9.04
C GLU A 85 -5.67 8.85 -9.92
N SER A 86 -5.33 10.14 -9.75
CA SER A 86 -5.86 11.23 -10.59
C SER A 86 -5.35 11.22 -12.03
N ASN A 87 -4.23 10.59 -12.28
CA ASN A 87 -3.65 10.44 -13.63
C ASN A 87 -3.94 9.06 -14.26
N ALA A 88 -4.84 8.27 -13.68
CA ALA A 88 -5.17 6.92 -14.12
C ALA A 88 -3.93 6.01 -14.24
N ILE A 89 -3.03 6.09 -13.27
CA ILE A 89 -1.84 5.25 -13.15
C ILE A 89 -2.03 4.32 -11.95
N GLY A 90 -1.99 3.01 -12.20
CA GLY A 90 -2.06 2.02 -11.12
C GLY A 90 -0.80 2.05 -10.25
N TRP A 91 -0.93 1.60 -9.02
CA TRP A 91 0.17 1.58 -8.06
C TRP A 91 0.12 0.39 -7.11
N GLY A 92 1.26 0.00 -6.61
CA GLY A 92 1.36 -1.08 -5.63
C GLY A 92 2.68 -1.85 -5.71
N ASN A 93 2.68 -3.04 -5.13
CA ASN A 93 3.84 -3.94 -5.14
C ASN A 93 3.85 -4.86 -6.37
N ALA A 94 4.88 -5.69 -6.48
CA ALA A 94 5.02 -6.66 -7.58
C ALA A 94 3.81 -7.61 -7.70
N GLY A 95 3.26 -8.09 -6.57
CA GLY A 95 2.06 -8.94 -6.57
C GLY A 95 0.83 -8.21 -7.12
N THR A 96 0.69 -6.91 -6.84
CA THR A 96 -0.37 -6.08 -7.41
C THR A 96 -0.20 -5.94 -8.91
N LEU A 97 1.01 -5.63 -9.39
CA LEU A 97 1.32 -5.54 -10.82
C LEU A 97 0.99 -6.84 -11.55
N ILE A 98 1.50 -7.98 -11.08
CA ILE A 98 1.24 -9.29 -11.67
C ILE A 98 -0.27 -9.56 -11.77
N SER A 99 -1.01 -9.35 -10.67
CA SER A 99 -2.46 -9.54 -10.67
C SER A 99 -3.18 -8.60 -11.65
N ALA A 100 -2.80 -7.33 -11.71
CA ALA A 100 -3.40 -6.31 -12.57
C ALA A 100 -3.20 -6.62 -14.06
N VAL A 101 -2.00 -7.02 -14.44
CA VAL A 101 -1.69 -7.45 -15.81
C VAL A 101 -2.53 -8.67 -16.19
N GLY A 102 -2.67 -9.66 -15.31
CA GLY A 102 -3.48 -10.86 -15.54
C GLY A 102 -4.98 -10.57 -15.70
N VAL A 103 -5.49 -9.50 -15.07
CA VAL A 103 -6.89 -9.07 -15.23
C VAL A 103 -7.06 -8.11 -16.42
N GLY A 104 -6.00 -7.43 -16.85
CA GLY A 104 -6.02 -6.43 -17.91
C GLY A 104 -6.46 -5.04 -17.43
N ASP A 105 -6.29 -4.74 -16.15
CA ASP A 105 -6.71 -3.47 -15.52
C ASP A 105 -5.54 -2.85 -14.72
N ALA A 106 -4.42 -2.61 -15.40
CA ALA A 106 -3.24 -2.05 -14.74
C ALA A 106 -3.43 -0.60 -14.29
N LYS A 107 -4.14 0.23 -15.10
CA LYS A 107 -4.28 1.68 -14.86
C LYS A 107 -5.09 2.04 -13.61
N THR A 108 -6.02 1.19 -13.19
CA THR A 108 -6.86 1.42 -12.01
C THR A 108 -6.48 0.54 -10.83
N ALA A 109 -5.47 -0.32 -11.02
CA ALA A 109 -5.06 -1.24 -9.98
C ALA A 109 -4.39 -0.51 -8.80
N THR A 110 -4.76 -0.93 -7.59
CA THR A 110 -4.24 -0.39 -6.33
C THR A 110 -3.75 -1.50 -5.43
N HIS A 111 -2.90 -1.20 -4.46
CA HIS A 111 -2.45 -2.18 -3.47
C HIS A 111 -3.63 -2.76 -2.70
N LYS A 112 -4.05 -3.99 -3.07
CA LYS A 112 -5.34 -4.60 -2.69
C LYS A 112 -5.66 -4.48 -1.20
N THR A 113 -4.73 -4.87 -0.35
CA THR A 113 -4.96 -4.96 1.10
C THR A 113 -5.21 -3.59 1.72
N PHE A 114 -4.31 -2.63 1.47
CA PHE A 114 -4.42 -1.30 2.06
C PHE A 114 -5.59 -0.50 1.46
N ALA A 115 -5.83 -0.62 0.15
CA ALA A 115 -6.97 0.02 -0.49
C ALA A 115 -8.30 -0.53 0.02
N PHE A 116 -8.39 -1.84 0.28
CA PHE A 116 -9.58 -2.46 0.87
C PHE A 116 -9.82 -1.94 2.30
N SER A 117 -8.79 -1.96 3.15
CA SER A 117 -8.87 -1.46 4.53
C SER A 117 -9.24 0.04 4.58
N TYR A 118 -8.66 0.84 3.69
CA TYR A 118 -9.02 2.25 3.55
C TYR A 118 -10.50 2.44 3.16
N ARG A 119 -11.05 1.62 2.26
CA ARG A 119 -12.48 1.63 1.93
C ARG A 119 -13.36 1.31 3.14
N ILE A 120 -12.98 0.32 3.94
CA ILE A 120 -13.73 -0.04 5.16
C ILE A 120 -13.79 1.17 6.11
N ILE A 121 -12.64 1.80 6.40
CA ILE A 121 -12.59 2.97 7.28
C ILE A 121 -13.52 4.08 6.77
N ARG A 122 -13.55 4.34 5.45
CA ARG A 122 -14.40 5.37 4.84
C ARG A 122 -15.91 5.12 5.02
N GLN A 123 -16.32 3.89 5.29
CA GLN A 123 -17.72 3.52 5.51
C GLN A 123 -18.14 3.60 6.99
N LEU A 124 -17.19 3.82 7.91
CA LEU A 124 -17.48 3.92 9.34
C LEU A 124 -18.20 5.24 9.65
N LYS A 125 -19.42 5.15 10.20
CA LYS A 125 -20.21 6.33 10.62
C LYS A 125 -19.53 7.16 11.70
N ALA A 126 -18.66 6.53 12.49
CA ALA A 126 -17.84 7.17 13.52
C ALA A 126 -16.70 8.04 12.95
N VAL A 127 -16.56 8.14 11.63
CA VAL A 127 -15.49 8.90 10.99
C VAL A 127 -16.09 10.00 10.09
N LYS A 128 -15.77 11.25 10.42
CA LYS A 128 -16.23 12.44 9.69
C LYS A 128 -15.36 12.75 8.47
N ASN A 129 -14.04 12.61 8.65
CA ASN A 129 -13.05 12.87 7.58
C ASN A 129 -11.85 11.95 7.75
N ILE A 130 -11.17 11.65 6.63
CA ILE A 130 -9.96 10.83 6.58
C ILE A 130 -8.92 11.53 5.74
N ASN A 131 -7.73 11.71 6.29
CA ASN A 131 -6.53 12.09 5.58
C ASN A 131 -5.61 10.87 5.46
N ARG A 132 -5.30 10.44 4.23
CA ARG A 132 -4.34 9.37 3.97
C ARG A 132 -2.93 9.96 4.03
N GLU A 133 -2.15 9.63 5.04
CA GLU A 133 -0.74 10.04 5.16
C GLU A 133 0.17 9.09 4.35
N PHE A 134 -0.08 7.80 4.51
CA PHE A 134 0.59 6.73 3.76
C PHE A 134 -0.44 5.68 3.31
N ASP A 135 -0.01 4.74 2.50
CA ASP A 135 -0.83 3.58 2.12
C ASP A 135 -1.39 2.82 3.33
N ARG A 136 -0.66 2.86 4.45
CA ARG A 136 -0.94 2.15 5.70
C ARG A 136 -1.10 3.04 6.93
N VAL A 137 -1.13 4.35 6.78
CA VAL A 137 -1.35 5.31 7.87
C VAL A 137 -2.39 6.32 7.46
N VAL A 138 -3.41 6.48 8.30
CA VAL A 138 -4.46 7.47 8.11
C VAL A 138 -4.69 8.28 9.38
N THR A 139 -4.99 9.57 9.23
CA THR A 139 -5.55 10.40 10.29
C THR A 139 -7.04 10.56 10.07
N MET A 140 -7.83 10.12 11.04
CA MET A 140 -9.27 10.24 11.04
C MET A 140 -9.72 11.39 11.94
N THR A 141 -10.71 12.15 11.48
CA THR A 141 -11.43 13.13 12.32
C THR A 141 -12.77 12.54 12.72
N LEU A 142 -13.03 12.43 14.01
CA LEU A 142 -14.29 11.96 14.57
C LEU A 142 -15.36 13.07 14.55
N PRO A 143 -16.66 12.76 14.70
CA PRO A 143 -17.72 13.76 14.82
C PRO A 143 -17.52 14.75 15.95
N SER A 144 -16.87 14.34 17.05
CA SER A 144 -16.48 15.19 18.18
C SER A 144 -15.42 16.25 17.84
N GLY A 145 -14.81 16.19 16.64
CA GLY A 145 -13.68 17.02 16.23
C GLY A 145 -12.31 16.49 16.66
N ARG A 146 -12.26 15.43 17.47
CA ARG A 146 -11.00 14.78 17.84
C ARG A 146 -10.38 14.10 16.63
N THR A 147 -9.06 14.09 16.58
CA THR A 147 -8.31 13.34 15.57
C THR A 147 -7.77 12.04 16.16
N CYS A 148 -7.65 11.03 15.33
CA CYS A 148 -7.10 9.73 15.69
C CYS A 148 -6.22 9.23 14.53
N ARG A 149 -4.95 8.97 14.82
CA ARG A 149 -3.98 8.48 13.83
C ARG A 149 -3.88 6.97 13.91
N VAL A 150 -4.21 6.27 12.81
CA VAL A 150 -4.32 4.81 12.75
C VAL A 150 -3.28 4.23 11.80
N GLY A 151 -2.49 3.30 12.30
CA GLY A 151 -1.56 2.49 11.52
C GLY A 151 -2.15 1.12 11.20
N MET A 152 -2.07 0.68 9.95
CA MET A 152 -2.56 -0.61 9.47
C MET A 152 -1.45 -1.65 9.50
N ILE A 153 -1.59 -2.67 10.34
CA ILE A 153 -0.64 -3.76 10.54
C ILE A 153 -1.15 -5.02 9.81
N LEU A 154 -0.36 -5.54 8.89
CA LEU A 154 -0.78 -6.62 7.98
C LEU A 154 -0.51 -8.03 8.51
N GLU A 155 0.44 -8.19 9.42
CA GLU A 155 0.88 -9.48 9.94
C GLU A 155 -0.29 -10.30 10.48
N TYR A 156 -0.21 -11.63 10.31
CA TYR A 156 -1.18 -12.55 10.91
C TYR A 156 -1.15 -12.50 12.45
N GLU A 157 0.06 -12.53 13.01
CA GLU A 157 0.31 -12.38 14.45
C GLU A 157 1.29 -11.22 14.68
N PRO A 158 0.82 -9.96 14.74
CA PRO A 158 1.70 -8.85 15.06
C PRO A 158 2.46 -9.06 16.36
N THR A 159 3.77 -8.87 16.30
CA THR A 159 4.68 -9.00 17.43
C THR A 159 4.99 -7.62 18.05
N ALA A 160 5.64 -7.59 19.21
CA ALA A 160 6.13 -6.34 19.80
C ALA A 160 7.07 -5.60 18.85
N ASP A 161 7.93 -6.32 18.14
CA ASP A 161 8.89 -5.73 17.20
C ASP A 161 8.18 -5.16 15.97
N ALA A 162 7.12 -5.80 15.48
CA ALA A 162 6.31 -5.25 14.40
C ALA A 162 5.71 -3.88 14.79
N ILE A 163 5.18 -3.75 16.02
CA ILE A 163 4.61 -2.51 16.52
C ILE A 163 5.70 -1.43 16.67
N ARG A 164 6.86 -1.75 17.27
CA ARG A 164 7.97 -0.80 17.45
C ARG A 164 8.53 -0.34 16.10
N THR A 165 8.80 -1.26 15.17
CA THR A 165 9.32 -0.95 13.83
C THR A 165 8.33 -0.07 13.06
N PHE A 166 7.04 -0.33 13.18
CA PHE A 166 6.01 0.52 12.57
C PHE A 166 6.05 1.94 13.14
N TRP A 167 6.12 2.06 14.49
CA TRP A 167 6.22 3.32 15.19
C TRP A 167 7.47 4.13 14.82
N GLU A 168 8.62 3.47 14.79
CA GLU A 168 9.89 4.09 14.40
C GLU A 168 9.84 4.64 12.97
N ARG A 169 9.18 3.91 12.08
CA ARG A 169 9.12 4.26 10.66
C ARG A 169 8.12 5.35 10.33
N PHE A 170 6.94 5.30 10.93
CA PHE A 170 5.82 6.18 10.61
C PHE A 170 5.52 7.23 11.69
N GLY A 171 6.23 7.19 12.82
CA GLY A 171 5.99 8.04 13.98
C GLY A 171 4.81 7.57 14.83
N PRO A 172 4.47 8.37 15.88
CA PRO A 172 3.41 8.05 16.82
C PRO A 172 2.05 7.79 16.14
N ILE A 173 1.37 6.73 16.57
CA ILE A 173 -0.02 6.41 16.19
C ILE A 173 -0.85 6.19 17.44
N ASP A 174 -2.14 6.51 17.38
CA ASP A 174 -3.08 6.26 18.48
C ASP A 174 -3.59 4.82 18.49
N ILE A 175 -3.72 4.22 17.30
CA ILE A 175 -4.21 2.85 17.11
C ILE A 175 -3.34 2.11 16.11
N ALA A 176 -2.83 0.95 16.49
CA ALA A 176 -2.28 -0.07 15.61
C ALA A 176 -3.40 -1.09 15.29
N TRP A 177 -4.00 -0.95 14.12
CA TRP A 177 -5.08 -1.79 13.66
C TRP A 177 -4.57 -2.98 12.87
N ASN A 178 -4.74 -4.20 13.38
CA ASN A 178 -4.45 -5.40 12.61
C ASN A 178 -5.50 -5.57 11.50
N ILE A 179 -5.11 -5.32 10.27
CA ILE A 179 -5.98 -5.40 9.08
C ILE A 179 -6.10 -6.81 8.51
N ASN A 180 -5.47 -7.80 9.09
CA ASN A 180 -5.70 -9.20 8.75
C ASN A 180 -6.95 -9.69 9.50
N PRO A 181 -8.06 -10.04 8.82
CA PRO A 181 -9.31 -10.41 9.48
C PRO A 181 -9.20 -11.71 10.31
N ASN A 182 -8.23 -12.56 9.98
CA ASN A 182 -7.92 -13.77 10.74
C ASN A 182 -6.74 -13.57 11.70
N GLY A 183 -6.23 -12.34 11.78
CA GLY A 183 -5.06 -12.00 12.58
C GLY A 183 -5.38 -11.83 14.05
N ASN A 184 -4.37 -12.07 14.89
CA ASN A 184 -4.49 -11.95 16.32
C ASN A 184 -3.18 -11.37 16.91
N PRO A 185 -3.17 -10.10 17.34
CA PRO A 185 -1.99 -9.52 17.96
C PRO A 185 -1.54 -10.31 19.18
N THR A 186 -0.24 -10.55 19.32
CA THR A 186 0.31 -11.22 20.48
C THR A 186 0.16 -10.35 21.74
N SER A 187 0.16 -10.97 22.93
CA SER A 187 0.15 -10.22 24.20
C SER A 187 1.30 -9.21 24.28
N ASN A 188 2.48 -9.59 23.80
CA ASN A 188 3.67 -8.73 23.76
C ASN A 188 3.47 -7.53 22.81
N ALA A 189 2.73 -7.69 21.70
CA ALA A 189 2.38 -6.58 20.83
C ALA A 189 1.45 -5.57 21.53
N ILE A 190 0.46 -6.07 22.27
CA ILE A 190 -0.46 -5.22 23.06
C ILE A 190 0.30 -4.45 24.14
N GLU A 191 1.22 -5.10 24.85
CA GLU A 191 2.06 -4.45 25.87
C GLU A 191 3.00 -3.40 25.25
N ALA A 192 3.62 -3.73 24.10
CA ALA A 192 4.44 -2.77 23.36
C ALA A 192 3.63 -1.54 22.93
N GLY A 193 2.42 -1.74 22.42
CA GLY A 193 1.51 -0.66 22.09
C GLY A 193 1.19 0.23 23.30
N LYS A 194 0.81 -0.37 24.43
CA LYS A 194 0.56 0.36 25.68
C LYS A 194 1.76 1.21 26.13
N SER A 195 2.96 0.66 26.04
CA SER A 195 4.20 1.38 26.41
C SER A 195 4.51 2.56 25.49
N LEU A 196 4.02 2.54 24.26
CA LEU A 196 4.14 3.60 23.27
C LEU A 196 2.93 4.58 23.29
N GLY A 197 1.92 4.35 24.13
CA GLY A 197 0.68 5.12 24.14
C GLY A 197 -0.27 4.83 22.99
N CYS A 198 -0.18 3.63 22.42
CA CYS A 198 -0.93 3.16 21.26
C CYS A 198 -1.82 1.96 21.64
N GLU A 199 -3.06 1.94 21.18
CA GLU A 199 -3.94 0.79 21.32
C GLU A 199 -3.74 -0.18 20.15
N VAL A 200 -3.44 -1.46 20.45
CA VAL A 200 -3.31 -2.51 19.44
C VAL A 200 -4.60 -3.29 19.39
N VAL A 201 -5.28 -3.25 18.23
CA VAL A 201 -6.62 -3.82 18.08
C VAL A 201 -6.71 -4.79 16.91
N LYS A 202 -7.65 -5.74 17.02
CA LYS A 202 -8.00 -6.67 15.95
C LYS A 202 -8.82 -5.98 14.87
N TRP A 203 -9.07 -6.73 13.80
CA TRP A 203 -9.89 -6.29 12.68
C TRP A 203 -11.25 -5.73 13.12
N ASP A 204 -12.01 -6.48 13.93
CA ASP A 204 -13.38 -6.14 14.30
C ASP A 204 -13.47 -5.06 15.41
N ASP A 205 -12.40 -4.89 16.20
CA ASP A 205 -12.42 -4.03 17.38
C ASP A 205 -12.29 -2.54 17.03
N LEU A 206 -11.76 -2.20 15.84
CA LEU A 206 -11.57 -0.80 15.45
C LEU A 206 -12.87 0.00 15.49
N LYS A 207 -13.96 -0.56 14.97
CA LYS A 207 -15.26 0.11 14.94
C LYS A 207 -15.76 0.43 16.35
N VAL A 208 -15.72 -0.56 17.22
CA VAL A 208 -16.17 -0.41 18.64
C VAL A 208 -15.34 0.65 19.35
N LEU A 209 -14.04 0.64 19.16
CA LEU A 209 -13.12 1.60 19.75
C LEU A 209 -13.40 3.04 19.27
N LEU A 210 -13.67 3.23 17.99
CA LEU A 210 -13.96 4.55 17.43
C LEU A 210 -15.34 5.09 17.87
N GLU A 211 -16.33 4.22 18.05
CA GLU A 211 -17.66 4.58 18.53
C GLU A 211 -17.66 4.96 20.03
N SER A 212 -16.66 4.52 20.79
CA SER A 212 -16.50 4.84 22.22
C SER A 212 -15.69 6.13 22.49
N ARG A 213 -15.10 6.75 21.48
CA ARG A 213 -14.23 7.95 21.55
C ARG A 213 -14.96 9.24 21.17
#